data_db1cb4dcc19446492edd36296ee53161
#
_entry.id   db1cb4dcc19446492edd36296ee53161
#
_cell.length_a   1.000
_cell.length_b   1.000
_cell.length_c   1.000
_cell.angle_alpha   90.00
_cell.angle_beta   90.00
_cell.angle_gamma   90.00
#
_symmetry.space_group_name_H-M   'P 1'
#
loop_
_entity.id
_entity.type
_entity.pdbx_description
1 polymer ?
#
loop_
_entity_poly.entity_id
_entity_poly.type
_entity_poly.pdbx_seq_one_letter_code
_entity_poly.pdbx_strand_id
1 'polypeptide(L)'
;AALQVSYVGDKVGKVSHFPRETLRAEKCDENGDINNYYYAPDWTKVTDATELKKIPVFGTKRTGNEIKIIRRYTTGFFYYSPADYSTSYSILESEVADFLINDAQNSFSGTKVINFNSGIPSEEKMQQIKSQVMNKMTGANGDKVIIAFNHDQNQKTTVDNIPLDDAPEHYSFLSEECSKKIMLTHRVTSPLLIGLRDMSGGGLGSNADEIQNAQRLFTNTTIKPYQDLIIDCLDDILAVNNISLNLYFKTLDPLEFMDVEDIDNEEVKEEETGVKEEDSLFTQIEMLASKSHDHDFPHE
;
A
#
# COMPACT_ATOMS: atom_id res chain seq x y z
N ALA A 1 -4.84 -0.16 13.28
CA ALA A 1 -4.44 -1.55 13.54
C ALA A 1 -5.27 -2.15 14.66
N ALA A 2 -5.21 -3.45 14.83
CA ALA A 2 -5.82 -4.16 15.96
C ALA A 2 -4.79 -5.07 16.62
N LEU A 3 -4.82 -5.13 17.96
CA LEU A 3 -3.98 -6.02 18.75
C LEU A 3 -4.88 -6.97 19.54
N GLN A 4 -4.55 -8.26 19.53
CA GLN A 4 -5.11 -9.23 20.44
C GLN A 4 -4.26 -9.26 21.70
N VAL A 5 -4.88 -8.97 22.83
CA VAL A 5 -4.27 -9.03 24.16
C VAL A 5 -4.78 -10.28 24.85
N SER A 6 -3.88 -11.20 25.16
CA SER A 6 -4.20 -12.47 25.83
C SER A 6 -3.77 -12.41 27.28
N TYR A 7 -4.69 -12.74 28.19
CA TYR A 7 -4.47 -12.73 29.63
C TYR A 7 -4.09 -14.09 30.17
N VAL A 8 -3.22 -14.09 31.17
CA VAL A 8 -2.88 -15.24 32.02
C VAL A 8 -3.16 -14.82 33.46
N GLY A 9 -4.28 -15.30 34.00
CA GLY A 9 -4.85 -14.74 35.21
C GLY A 9 -5.35 -13.32 34.96
N ASP A 10 -4.90 -12.36 35.78
CA ASP A 10 -5.21 -10.93 35.70
C ASP A 10 -4.15 -10.10 34.93
N LYS A 11 -3.08 -10.77 34.46
CA LYS A 11 -1.96 -10.13 33.76
C LYS A 11 -1.99 -10.40 32.28
N VAL A 12 -1.48 -9.45 31.50
CA VAL A 12 -1.24 -9.65 30.07
C VAL A 12 -0.05 -10.59 29.89
N GLY A 13 -0.29 -11.75 29.28
CA GLY A 13 0.74 -12.73 28.97
C GLY A 13 1.27 -12.66 27.54
N LYS A 14 0.44 -12.19 26.59
CA LYS A 14 0.82 -12.10 25.18
C LYS A 14 0.05 -11.00 24.47
N VAL A 15 0.75 -10.30 23.57
CA VAL A 15 0.15 -9.36 22.62
C VAL A 15 0.53 -9.79 21.21
N SER A 16 -0.43 -9.79 20.30
CA SER A 16 -0.21 -10.14 18.89
C SER A 16 -1.04 -9.26 17.97
N HIS A 17 -0.55 -9.03 16.76
CA HIS A 17 -1.32 -8.38 15.72
C HIS A 17 -2.57 -9.20 15.39
N PHE A 18 -3.68 -8.50 15.17
CA PHE A 18 -4.93 -9.11 14.74
C PHE A 18 -5.41 -8.45 13.44
N PRO A 19 -5.80 -9.24 12.42
CA PRO A 19 -6.30 -8.72 11.14
C PRO A 19 -7.58 -7.91 11.36
N ARG A 20 -7.50 -6.59 11.18
CA ARG A 20 -8.63 -5.69 11.47
C ARG A 20 -9.82 -5.89 10.54
N GLU A 21 -9.57 -6.28 9.30
CA GLU A 21 -10.59 -6.59 8.27
C GLU A 21 -11.53 -7.71 8.69
N THR A 22 -11.08 -8.60 9.59
CA THR A 22 -11.89 -9.70 10.13
C THR A 22 -12.80 -9.27 11.29
N LEU A 23 -12.71 -8.02 11.74
CA LEU A 23 -13.45 -7.49 12.87
C LEU A 23 -14.56 -6.54 12.41
N ARG A 24 -15.70 -6.59 13.10
CA ARG A 24 -16.75 -5.59 13.05
C ARG A 24 -17.15 -5.19 14.48
N ALA A 25 -17.38 -3.90 14.67
CA ALA A 25 -17.81 -3.40 15.97
C ALA A 25 -19.24 -3.86 16.29
N GLU A 26 -19.47 -4.20 17.56
CA GLU A 26 -20.83 -4.33 18.10
C GLU A 26 -21.52 -2.97 18.10
N LYS A 27 -22.85 -2.96 18.08
CA LYS A 27 -23.62 -1.73 18.26
C LYS A 27 -23.26 -1.13 19.63
N CYS A 28 -23.00 0.18 19.67
CA CYS A 28 -22.72 0.87 20.92
C CYS A 28 -23.90 0.78 21.90
N ASP A 29 -23.59 0.81 23.16
CA ASP A 29 -24.56 0.89 24.25
C ASP A 29 -25.15 2.31 24.39
N GLU A 30 -25.96 2.53 25.43
CA GLU A 30 -26.61 3.81 25.70
C GLU A 30 -25.62 4.97 25.98
N ASN A 31 -24.41 4.63 26.40
CA ASN A 31 -23.33 5.59 26.65
C ASN A 31 -22.48 5.87 25.39
N GLY A 32 -22.72 5.14 24.31
CA GLY A 32 -21.92 5.23 23.09
C GLY A 32 -20.71 4.30 23.07
N ASP A 33 -20.56 3.41 24.06
CA ASP A 33 -19.42 2.52 24.18
C ASP A 33 -19.62 1.22 23.40
N ILE A 34 -18.55 0.76 22.76
CA ILE A 34 -18.47 -0.54 22.08
C ILE A 34 -17.85 -1.54 23.05
N ASN A 35 -18.60 -2.55 23.45
CA ASN A 35 -18.14 -3.53 24.42
C ASN A 35 -17.53 -4.78 23.79
N ASN A 36 -17.86 -5.11 22.54
CA ASN A 36 -17.33 -6.29 21.86
C ASN A 36 -17.07 -6.01 20.37
N TYR A 37 -16.23 -6.88 19.79
CA TYR A 37 -16.05 -7.02 18.35
C TYR A 37 -16.55 -8.39 17.90
N TYR A 38 -17.24 -8.44 16.79
CA TYR A 38 -17.57 -9.67 16.07
C TYR A 38 -16.39 -10.05 15.19
N TYR A 39 -16.05 -11.32 15.20
CA TYR A 39 -15.00 -11.89 14.36
C TYR A 39 -15.61 -12.81 13.29
N ALA A 40 -15.19 -12.60 12.06
CA ALA A 40 -15.39 -13.53 10.95
C ALA A 40 -14.12 -13.54 10.06
N PRO A 41 -13.62 -14.71 9.67
CA PRO A 41 -12.48 -14.78 8.74
C PRO A 41 -12.83 -14.22 7.37
N ASP A 42 -14.09 -14.32 6.95
CA ASP A 42 -14.60 -13.82 5.67
C ASP A 42 -16.03 -13.32 5.86
N TRP A 43 -16.22 -12.01 5.82
CA TRP A 43 -17.51 -11.38 6.02
C TRP A 43 -18.50 -11.60 4.86
N THR A 44 -18.01 -11.98 3.69
CA THR A 44 -18.88 -12.27 2.52
C THR A 44 -19.68 -13.57 2.70
N LYS A 45 -19.20 -14.46 3.57
CA LYS A 45 -19.80 -15.77 3.86
C LYS A 45 -20.70 -15.78 5.10
N VAL A 46 -20.79 -14.65 5.80
CA VAL A 46 -21.62 -14.54 7.00
C VAL A 46 -23.09 -14.41 6.61
N THR A 47 -23.86 -15.43 6.93
CA THR A 47 -25.33 -15.45 6.70
C THR A 47 -26.11 -15.20 7.98
N ASP A 48 -25.56 -15.57 9.14
CA ASP A 48 -26.17 -15.39 10.45
C ASP A 48 -25.20 -14.74 11.44
N ALA A 49 -25.61 -13.62 12.02
CA ALA A 49 -24.82 -12.89 13.00
C ALA A 49 -24.80 -13.55 14.39
N THR A 50 -25.75 -14.45 14.69
CA THR A 50 -25.87 -15.10 16.00
C THR A 50 -24.78 -16.13 16.27
N GLU A 51 -24.17 -16.68 15.23
CA GLU A 51 -23.08 -17.66 15.31
C GLU A 51 -21.68 -17.02 15.37
N LEU A 52 -21.60 -15.69 15.25
CA LEU A 52 -20.31 -15.00 15.23
C LEU A 52 -19.65 -15.00 16.60
N LYS A 53 -18.34 -15.27 16.59
CA LYS A 53 -17.52 -15.15 17.80
C LYS A 53 -17.43 -13.69 18.23
N LYS A 54 -17.81 -13.42 19.49
CA LYS A 54 -17.63 -12.13 20.12
C LYS A 54 -16.29 -12.11 20.88
N ILE A 55 -15.52 -11.07 20.69
CA ILE A 55 -14.28 -10.82 21.40
C ILE A 55 -14.43 -9.49 22.13
N PRO A 56 -14.23 -9.45 23.46
CA PRO A 56 -14.39 -8.23 24.25
C PRO A 56 -13.37 -7.14 23.84
N VAL A 57 -13.76 -5.90 24.07
CA VAL A 57 -12.86 -4.75 23.98
C VAL A 57 -11.85 -4.81 25.12
N PHE A 58 -10.62 -4.40 24.87
CA PHE A 58 -9.53 -4.34 25.86
C PHE A 58 -9.94 -3.55 27.11
N GLY A 59 -9.68 -4.15 28.26
CA GLY A 59 -9.95 -3.57 29.57
C GLY A 59 -11.36 -3.88 30.12
N THR A 60 -12.26 -4.52 29.36
CA THR A 60 -13.61 -4.81 29.83
C THR A 60 -13.69 -6.00 30.76
N LYS A 61 -13.04 -7.10 30.45
CA LYS A 61 -13.12 -8.35 31.26
C LYS A 61 -11.82 -8.73 31.92
N ARG A 62 -10.69 -8.35 31.33
CA ARG A 62 -9.32 -8.71 31.76
C ARG A 62 -9.12 -10.22 31.90
N THR A 63 -9.78 -10.98 31.03
CA THR A 63 -9.68 -12.45 31.01
C THR A 63 -9.73 -12.97 29.59
N GLY A 64 -8.97 -14.03 29.30
CA GLY A 64 -8.95 -14.64 27.96
C GLY A 64 -8.31 -13.75 26.92
N ASN A 65 -9.01 -13.50 25.82
CA ASN A 65 -8.54 -12.66 24.74
C ASN A 65 -9.43 -11.43 24.58
N GLU A 66 -8.80 -10.28 24.49
CA GLU A 66 -9.45 -8.99 24.25
C GLU A 66 -8.83 -8.30 23.04
N ILE A 67 -9.53 -7.38 22.42
CA ILE A 67 -9.06 -6.61 21.25
C ILE A 67 -8.83 -5.15 21.64
N LYS A 68 -7.62 -4.67 21.43
CA LYS A 68 -7.25 -3.24 21.48
C LYS A 68 -7.15 -2.71 20.07
N ILE A 69 -7.93 -1.69 19.72
CA ILE A 69 -7.87 -1.01 18.42
C ILE A 69 -6.97 0.23 18.54
N ILE A 70 -6.00 0.34 17.65
CA ILE A 70 -5.18 1.53 17.46
C ILE A 70 -5.78 2.33 16.31
N ARG A 71 -6.21 3.55 16.57
CA ARG A 71 -6.88 4.41 15.59
C ARG A 71 -6.69 5.88 15.88
N ARG A 72 -6.70 6.71 14.85
CA ARG A 72 -6.82 8.16 15.00
C ARG A 72 -8.25 8.54 15.32
N TYR A 73 -8.41 9.69 15.95
CA TYR A 73 -9.72 10.30 16.11
C TYR A 73 -10.32 10.63 14.73
N THR A 74 -11.59 10.31 14.55
CA THR A 74 -12.40 10.69 13.42
C THR A 74 -13.74 11.20 13.92
N THR A 75 -14.37 12.12 13.20
CA THR A 75 -15.67 12.66 13.56
C THR A 75 -16.83 11.68 13.33
N GLY A 76 -16.59 10.61 12.58
CA GLY A 76 -17.57 9.56 12.31
C GLY A 76 -17.37 8.35 13.21
N PHE A 77 -18.45 7.58 13.38
CA PHE A 77 -18.45 6.33 14.13
C PHE A 77 -17.58 5.25 13.44
N PHE A 78 -17.64 5.21 12.10
CA PHE A 78 -16.84 4.32 11.30
C PHE A 78 -15.47 4.96 10.98
N TYR A 79 -14.42 4.14 11.04
CA TYR A 79 -13.06 4.62 10.77
C TYR A 79 -12.72 4.40 9.33
N TYR A 80 -12.59 5.50 8.63
CA TYR A 80 -12.01 5.51 7.30
C TYR A 80 -10.52 5.77 7.44
N SER A 81 -9.71 4.93 6.81
CA SER A 81 -8.28 5.21 6.68
C SER A 81 -8.08 6.34 5.66
N PRO A 82 -6.95 7.05 5.66
CA PRO A 82 -6.65 7.97 4.57
C PRO A 82 -6.76 7.33 3.18
N ALA A 83 -6.45 6.03 3.07
CA ALA A 83 -6.57 5.28 1.83
C ALA A 83 -8.01 5.24 1.28
N ASP A 84 -9.03 5.30 2.14
CA ASP A 84 -10.43 5.28 1.70
C ASP A 84 -10.78 6.50 0.85
N TYR A 85 -10.15 7.65 1.10
CA TYR A 85 -10.36 8.87 0.32
C TYR A 85 -9.70 8.81 -1.07
N SER A 86 -8.71 7.94 -1.26
CA SER A 86 -8.05 7.73 -2.56
C SER A 86 -8.54 6.50 -3.31
N THR A 87 -9.51 5.77 -2.78
CA THR A 87 -9.99 4.51 -3.36
C THR A 87 -10.41 4.66 -4.82
N SER A 88 -11.13 5.72 -5.17
CA SER A 88 -11.55 5.97 -6.56
C SER A 88 -10.36 6.17 -7.50
N TYR A 89 -9.30 6.84 -7.04
CA TYR A 89 -8.08 7.04 -7.82
C TYR A 89 -7.26 5.75 -7.93
N SER A 90 -7.27 4.91 -6.90
CA SER A 90 -6.62 3.59 -6.94
C SER A 90 -7.33 2.65 -7.91
N ILE A 91 -8.67 2.69 -7.97
CA ILE A 91 -9.46 1.94 -8.96
C ILE A 91 -9.17 2.45 -10.36
N LEU A 92 -9.17 3.79 -10.55
CA LEU A 92 -8.87 4.39 -11.85
C LEU A 92 -7.48 4.00 -12.36
N GLU A 93 -6.46 3.99 -11.49
CA GLU A 93 -5.10 3.54 -11.85
C GLU A 93 -5.08 2.06 -12.26
N SER A 94 -5.85 1.21 -11.59
CA SER A 94 -6.01 -0.20 -11.97
C SER A 94 -6.65 -0.35 -13.35
N GLU A 95 -7.69 0.42 -13.66
CA GLU A 95 -8.36 0.41 -14.97
C GLU A 95 -7.42 0.92 -16.08
N VAL A 96 -6.60 1.94 -15.77
CA VAL A 96 -5.56 2.42 -16.73
C VAL A 96 -4.53 1.33 -16.98
N ALA A 97 -4.08 0.63 -15.95
CA ALA A 97 -3.13 -0.48 -16.09
C ALA A 97 -3.73 -1.63 -16.92
N ASP A 98 -4.97 -2.01 -16.66
CA ASP A 98 -5.67 -3.06 -17.41
C ASP A 98 -5.86 -2.66 -18.88
N PHE A 99 -6.17 -1.39 -19.15
CA PHE A 99 -6.24 -0.88 -20.51
C PHE A 99 -4.89 -0.98 -21.22
N LEU A 100 -3.80 -0.53 -20.59
CA LEU A 100 -2.45 -0.58 -21.16
C LEU A 100 -1.98 -2.01 -21.41
N ILE A 101 -2.30 -2.95 -20.52
CA ILE A 101 -2.03 -4.38 -20.71
C ILE A 101 -2.77 -4.91 -21.94
N ASN A 102 -4.06 -4.62 -22.05
CA ASN A 102 -4.87 -5.04 -23.20
C ASN A 102 -4.35 -4.42 -24.50
N ASP A 103 -3.97 -3.15 -24.47
CA ASP A 103 -3.43 -2.45 -25.64
C ASP A 103 -2.08 -3.04 -26.08
N ALA A 104 -1.19 -3.29 -25.13
CA ALA A 104 0.10 -3.95 -25.39
C ALA A 104 -0.07 -5.38 -25.94
N GLN A 105 -1.02 -6.15 -25.40
CA GLN A 105 -1.32 -7.52 -25.85
C GLN A 105 -1.92 -7.53 -27.26
N ASN A 106 -2.70 -6.52 -27.61
CA ASN A 106 -3.32 -6.35 -28.92
C ASN A 106 -2.41 -5.60 -29.93
N SER A 107 -1.09 -5.53 -29.63
CA SER A 107 -0.06 -4.96 -30.50
C SER A 107 -0.26 -3.49 -30.87
N PHE A 108 -0.83 -2.69 -29.96
CA PHE A 108 -1.14 -1.27 -30.19
C PHE A 108 -1.98 -1.04 -31.44
N SER A 109 -2.67 -2.08 -31.95
CA SER A 109 -3.50 -1.92 -33.12
C SER A 109 -4.83 -1.32 -32.72
N GLY A 110 -5.13 -0.15 -33.30
CA GLY A 110 -6.44 0.48 -33.19
C GLY A 110 -7.54 -0.46 -33.72
N THR A 111 -8.79 -0.08 -33.51
CA THR A 111 -9.93 -0.84 -34.03
C THR A 111 -9.84 -0.91 -35.56
N LYS A 112 -9.77 -2.13 -36.11
CA LYS A 112 -9.81 -2.35 -37.57
C LYS A 112 -11.24 -2.47 -38.01
N VAL A 113 -11.61 -1.70 -39.01
CA VAL A 113 -12.92 -1.80 -39.68
C VAL A 113 -12.71 -2.54 -40.97
N ILE A 114 -13.30 -3.72 -41.11
CA ILE A 114 -13.29 -4.47 -42.34
C ILE A 114 -14.61 -4.23 -43.09
N ASN A 115 -14.54 -3.51 -44.19
CA ASN A 115 -15.70 -3.21 -45.02
C ASN A 115 -15.79 -4.21 -46.16
N PHE A 116 -16.82 -5.03 -46.20
CA PHE A 116 -17.14 -5.90 -47.31
C PHE A 116 -18.07 -5.15 -48.25
N ASN A 117 -17.54 -4.65 -49.36
CA ASN A 117 -18.26 -3.80 -50.32
C ASN A 117 -18.86 -4.59 -51.51
N SER A 118 -18.82 -5.91 -51.48
CA SER A 118 -19.32 -6.78 -52.54
C SER A 118 -20.82 -7.07 -52.51
N GLY A 119 -21.57 -6.25 -51.80
CA GLY A 119 -23.01 -6.41 -51.59
C GLY A 119 -23.33 -7.01 -50.22
N ILE A 120 -24.60 -6.95 -49.82
CA ILE A 120 -25.09 -7.50 -48.57
C ILE A 120 -25.40 -8.98 -48.75
N PRO A 121 -24.64 -9.92 -48.17
CA PRO A 121 -24.91 -11.35 -48.25
C PRO A 121 -26.19 -11.72 -47.50
N SER A 122 -26.67 -12.94 -47.70
CA SER A 122 -27.75 -13.50 -46.86
C SER A 122 -27.30 -13.56 -45.39
N GLU A 123 -28.25 -13.52 -44.49
CA GLU A 123 -28.03 -13.47 -43.03
C GLU A 123 -27.14 -14.63 -42.56
N GLU A 124 -27.34 -15.83 -43.10
CA GLU A 124 -26.52 -17.02 -42.83
C GLU A 124 -25.06 -16.84 -43.27
N LYS A 125 -24.82 -16.26 -44.46
CA LYS A 125 -23.48 -15.97 -44.97
C LYS A 125 -22.79 -14.86 -44.14
N MET A 126 -23.54 -13.85 -43.72
CA MET A 126 -23.01 -12.80 -42.82
C MET A 126 -22.51 -13.40 -41.50
N GLN A 127 -23.29 -14.29 -40.91
CA GLN A 127 -22.91 -15.00 -39.69
C GLN A 127 -21.65 -15.86 -39.88
N GLN A 128 -21.57 -16.58 -41.01
CA GLN A 128 -20.39 -17.38 -41.32
C GLN A 128 -19.13 -16.53 -41.51
N ILE A 129 -19.23 -15.41 -42.26
CA ILE A 129 -18.11 -14.47 -42.45
C ILE A 129 -17.69 -13.86 -41.12
N LYS A 130 -18.64 -13.38 -40.30
CA LYS A 130 -18.36 -12.87 -38.96
C LYS A 130 -17.61 -13.89 -38.11
N SER A 131 -18.12 -15.12 -38.04
CA SER A 131 -17.48 -16.20 -37.26
C SER A 131 -16.08 -16.53 -37.78
N GLN A 132 -15.87 -16.57 -39.11
CA GLN A 132 -14.54 -16.87 -39.66
C GLN A 132 -13.52 -15.75 -39.39
N VAL A 133 -13.95 -14.48 -39.51
CA VAL A 133 -13.10 -13.32 -39.23
C VAL A 133 -12.80 -13.26 -37.76
N MET A 134 -13.81 -13.41 -36.91
CA MET A 134 -13.62 -13.43 -35.44
C MET A 134 -12.69 -14.56 -35.04
N ASN A 135 -12.86 -15.78 -35.52
CA ASN A 135 -12.00 -16.92 -35.19
C ASN A 135 -10.55 -16.76 -35.67
N LYS A 136 -10.32 -16.02 -36.74
CA LYS A 136 -8.97 -15.79 -37.26
C LYS A 136 -8.27 -14.57 -36.67
N MET A 137 -9.02 -13.55 -36.28
CA MET A 137 -8.47 -12.25 -35.84
C MET A 137 -8.65 -11.98 -34.34
N THR A 138 -9.54 -12.69 -33.65
CA THR A 138 -9.80 -12.55 -32.24
C THR A 138 -9.42 -13.83 -31.49
N GLY A 139 -8.14 -14.01 -31.21
CA GLY A 139 -7.68 -14.97 -30.22
C GLY A 139 -7.66 -14.30 -28.82
N ALA A 140 -7.06 -14.94 -27.82
CA ALA A 140 -6.83 -14.33 -26.51
C ALA A 140 -6.06 -12.98 -26.59
N ASN A 141 -5.37 -12.75 -27.70
CA ASN A 141 -4.60 -11.55 -28.03
C ASN A 141 -5.06 -10.94 -29.38
N GLY A 142 -6.35 -11.03 -29.71
CA GLY A 142 -6.86 -10.61 -31.01
C GLY A 142 -7.21 -9.13 -31.09
N ASP A 143 -7.05 -8.56 -32.30
CA ASP A 143 -7.41 -7.16 -32.60
C ASP A 143 -8.92 -6.91 -32.44
N LYS A 144 -9.28 -5.69 -32.03
CA LYS A 144 -10.67 -5.23 -32.10
C LYS A 144 -11.08 -5.07 -33.57
N VAL A 145 -12.08 -5.81 -34.03
CA VAL A 145 -12.51 -5.81 -35.39
C VAL A 145 -13.99 -5.45 -35.50
N ILE A 146 -14.29 -4.45 -36.29
CA ILE A 146 -15.65 -4.10 -36.70
C ILE A 146 -15.84 -4.59 -38.14
N ILE A 147 -16.91 -5.36 -38.41
CA ILE A 147 -17.22 -5.88 -39.70
C ILE A 147 -18.45 -5.15 -40.23
N ALA A 148 -18.29 -4.46 -41.36
CA ALA A 148 -19.35 -3.79 -42.07
C ALA A 148 -19.61 -4.45 -43.45
N PHE A 149 -20.89 -4.59 -43.83
CA PHE A 149 -21.30 -5.06 -45.13
C PHE A 149 -22.01 -3.91 -45.86
N ASN A 150 -21.45 -3.48 -47.01
CA ASN A 150 -21.92 -2.32 -47.72
C ASN A 150 -22.32 -2.67 -49.14
N HIS A 151 -23.26 -1.93 -49.69
CA HIS A 151 -23.55 -1.87 -51.13
C HIS A 151 -22.74 -0.76 -51.74
N ASP A 152 -21.52 -1.08 -52.24
CA ASP A 152 -20.71 -0.09 -52.96
C ASP A 152 -20.38 -0.59 -54.37
N GLN A 153 -20.30 0.37 -55.30
CA GLN A 153 -20.01 0.10 -56.69
C GLN A 153 -18.57 -0.36 -56.97
N ASN A 154 -17.64 -0.10 -56.02
CA ASN A 154 -16.23 -0.44 -56.18
C ASN A 154 -15.85 -1.86 -55.73
N GLN A 155 -16.74 -2.62 -55.17
CA GLN A 155 -16.65 -4.05 -54.84
C GLN A 155 -15.33 -4.55 -54.19
N LYS A 156 -14.49 -3.66 -53.65
CA LYS A 156 -13.24 -4.04 -52.99
C LYS A 156 -13.45 -4.01 -51.46
N THR A 157 -13.04 -5.09 -50.80
CA THR A 157 -12.94 -5.10 -49.37
C THR A 157 -11.85 -4.13 -48.93
N THR A 158 -12.15 -3.22 -48.03
CA THR A 158 -11.20 -2.29 -47.41
C THR A 158 -11.02 -2.62 -45.96
N VAL A 159 -9.83 -2.33 -45.43
CA VAL A 159 -9.53 -2.40 -44.03
C VAL A 159 -9.08 -1.01 -43.59
N ASP A 160 -9.91 -0.37 -42.81
CA ASP A 160 -9.63 0.95 -42.28
C ASP A 160 -9.21 0.82 -40.81
N ASN A 161 -8.11 1.48 -40.45
CA ASN A 161 -7.69 1.58 -39.07
C ASN A 161 -8.32 2.84 -38.48
N ILE A 162 -8.97 2.70 -37.35
CA ILE A 162 -9.33 3.83 -36.49
C ILE A 162 -8.15 4.04 -35.55
N PRO A 163 -7.34 5.11 -35.74
CA PRO A 163 -6.23 5.39 -34.85
C PRO A 163 -6.78 5.71 -33.44
N LEU A 164 -6.06 5.32 -32.43
CA LEU A 164 -6.27 5.83 -31.09
C LEU A 164 -5.66 7.24 -31.07
N ASP A 165 -6.51 8.28 -31.14
CA ASP A 165 -6.05 9.67 -31.00
C ASP A 165 -5.50 9.86 -29.55
N ASP A 166 -4.24 10.30 -29.45
CA ASP A 166 -3.53 10.76 -28.23
C ASP A 166 -3.70 9.91 -26.94
N ALA A 167 -4.08 8.65 -27.11
CA ALA A 167 -4.32 7.76 -25.99
C ALA A 167 -3.12 7.66 -25.00
N PRO A 168 -1.86 7.54 -25.45
CA PRO A 168 -0.72 7.44 -24.54
C PRO A 168 -0.54 8.67 -23.64
N GLU A 169 -0.70 9.88 -24.18
CA GLU A 169 -0.59 11.12 -23.41
C GLU A 169 -1.73 11.26 -22.39
N HIS A 170 -2.95 10.91 -22.81
CA HIS A 170 -4.10 10.93 -21.92
C HIS A 170 -3.95 9.96 -20.73
N TYR A 171 -3.48 8.74 -20.97
CA TYR A 171 -3.26 7.76 -19.90
C TYR A 171 -2.09 8.14 -18.98
N SER A 172 -1.03 8.74 -19.53
CA SER A 172 0.06 9.29 -18.73
C SER A 172 -0.44 10.37 -17.76
N PHE A 173 -1.26 11.30 -18.27
CA PHE A 173 -1.88 12.32 -17.45
C PHE A 173 -2.77 11.73 -16.34
N LEU A 174 -3.59 10.73 -16.66
CA LEU A 174 -4.45 10.07 -15.66
C LEU A 174 -3.62 9.39 -14.56
N SER A 175 -2.57 8.66 -14.91
CA SER A 175 -1.69 7.99 -13.95
C SER A 175 -0.95 8.98 -13.05
N GLU A 176 -0.46 10.10 -13.62
CA GLU A 176 0.13 11.18 -12.82
C GLU A 176 -0.88 11.79 -11.83
N GLU A 177 -2.10 12.06 -12.28
CA GLU A 177 -3.13 12.64 -11.42
C GLU A 177 -3.53 11.65 -10.30
N CYS A 178 -3.67 10.36 -10.61
CA CYS A 178 -3.91 9.33 -9.61
C CYS A 178 -2.80 9.29 -8.56
N SER A 179 -1.54 9.27 -8.99
CA SER A 179 -0.39 9.28 -8.10
C SER A 179 -0.37 10.50 -7.18
N LYS A 180 -0.62 11.70 -7.72
CA LYS A 180 -0.70 12.95 -6.94
C LYS A 180 -1.82 12.91 -5.90
N LYS A 181 -3.00 12.41 -6.26
CA LYS A 181 -4.15 12.32 -5.33
C LYS A 181 -3.94 11.27 -4.25
N ILE A 182 -3.36 10.14 -4.59
CA ILE A 182 -3.01 9.10 -3.60
C ILE A 182 -1.97 9.64 -2.61
N MET A 183 -0.89 10.27 -3.09
CA MET A 183 0.11 10.90 -2.23
C MET A 183 -0.48 11.97 -1.31
N LEU A 184 -1.33 12.85 -1.86
CA LEU A 184 -2.01 13.88 -1.08
C LEU A 184 -2.86 13.28 0.05
N THR A 185 -3.59 12.22 -0.23
CA THR A 185 -4.43 11.52 0.76
C THR A 185 -3.60 10.92 1.89
N HIS A 186 -2.43 10.38 1.56
CA HIS A 186 -1.48 9.86 2.54
C HIS A 186 -0.58 10.94 3.15
N ARG A 187 -0.78 12.21 2.76
CA ARG A 187 -0.01 13.38 3.23
C ARG A 187 1.50 13.26 2.98
N VAL A 188 1.88 12.53 1.92
CA VAL A 188 3.28 12.47 1.49
C VAL A 188 3.71 13.85 1.00
N THR A 189 4.73 14.42 1.61
CA THR A 189 5.14 15.81 1.40
C THR A 189 6.00 16.01 0.16
N SER A 190 6.68 14.96 -0.30
CA SER A 190 7.43 14.97 -1.56
C SER A 190 7.45 13.57 -2.19
N PRO A 191 7.32 13.44 -3.52
CA PRO A 191 7.47 12.17 -4.23
C PRO A 191 8.83 11.51 -4.01
N LEU A 192 9.88 12.31 -3.74
CA LEU A 192 11.22 11.82 -3.48
C LEU A 192 11.32 10.90 -2.26
N LEU A 193 10.43 11.09 -1.26
CA LEU A 193 10.38 10.23 -0.06
C LEU A 193 9.99 8.78 -0.34
N ILE A 194 9.32 8.54 -1.47
CA ILE A 194 8.94 7.20 -1.94
C ILE A 194 9.73 6.78 -3.18
N GLY A 195 10.83 7.46 -3.48
CA GLY A 195 11.71 7.13 -4.60
C GLY A 195 11.21 7.55 -5.98
N LEU A 196 10.10 8.29 -6.06
CA LEU A 196 9.60 8.83 -7.32
C LEU A 196 10.36 10.12 -7.65
N ARG A 197 10.99 10.14 -8.82
CA ARG A 197 11.65 11.34 -9.35
C ARG A 197 10.74 12.04 -10.32
N ASP A 198 10.70 13.34 -10.21
CA ASP A 198 10.14 14.16 -11.29
C ASP A 198 11.07 14.05 -12.51
N MET A 199 10.52 13.74 -13.68
CA MET A 199 11.31 13.54 -14.91
C MET A 199 12.07 14.78 -15.37
N SER A 200 11.98 15.90 -14.67
CA SER A 200 12.65 17.17 -14.95
C SER A 200 14.15 17.22 -14.62
N GLY A 201 14.79 16.08 -14.28
CA GLY A 201 16.25 15.93 -14.49
C GLY A 201 17.19 16.30 -13.34
N GLY A 202 16.74 16.44 -12.12
CA GLY A 202 17.63 16.62 -10.95
C GLY A 202 18.21 15.29 -10.44
N GLY A 203 19.53 15.22 -10.23
CA GLY A 203 20.15 14.07 -9.56
C GLY A 203 19.78 14.02 -8.07
N LEU A 204 19.86 12.83 -7.42
CA LEU A 204 19.61 12.70 -5.98
C LEU A 204 20.46 13.64 -5.12
N GLY A 205 21.71 13.90 -5.52
CA GLY A 205 22.63 14.77 -4.78
C GLY A 205 22.26 16.27 -4.79
N SER A 206 21.49 16.75 -5.79
CA SER A 206 21.05 18.15 -5.84
C SER A 206 19.80 18.42 -5.00
N ASN A 207 19.13 17.38 -4.49
CA ASN A 207 17.86 17.48 -3.78
C ASN A 207 17.94 16.96 -2.33
N ALA A 208 19.14 16.81 -1.78
CA ALA A 208 19.34 16.29 -0.41
C ALA A 208 18.60 17.15 0.63
N ASP A 209 18.75 18.47 0.56
CA ASP A 209 18.04 19.40 1.45
C ASP A 209 16.52 19.33 1.31
N GLU A 210 16.02 19.14 0.08
CA GLU A 210 14.60 18.99 -0.16
C GLU A 210 14.07 17.71 0.47
N ILE A 211 14.80 16.59 0.32
CA ILE A 211 14.43 15.30 0.92
C ILE A 211 14.41 15.42 2.44
N GLN A 212 15.44 16.00 3.05
CA GLN A 212 15.51 16.19 4.51
C GLN A 212 14.37 17.06 5.03
N ASN A 213 14.11 18.20 4.38
CA ASN A 213 13.03 19.10 4.78
C ASN A 213 11.64 18.43 4.61
N ALA A 214 11.43 17.75 3.49
CA ALA A 214 10.20 17.01 3.23
C ALA A 214 10.00 15.90 4.27
N GLN A 215 11.05 15.16 4.63
CA GLN A 215 11.00 14.13 5.64
C GLN A 215 10.71 14.71 7.03
N ARG A 216 11.40 15.77 7.45
CA ARG A 216 11.13 16.43 8.74
C ARG A 216 9.67 16.86 8.83
N LEU A 217 9.13 17.47 7.77
CA LEU A 217 7.73 17.86 7.71
C LEU A 217 6.80 16.63 7.77
N PHE A 218 7.08 15.60 6.98
CA PHE A 218 6.28 14.36 6.96
C PHE A 218 6.33 13.63 8.30
N THR A 219 7.51 13.54 8.91
CA THR A 219 7.70 12.95 10.24
C THR A 219 6.87 13.68 11.29
N ASN A 220 6.97 15.02 11.35
CA ASN A 220 6.29 15.79 12.38
C ASN A 220 4.76 15.85 12.18
N THR A 221 4.28 15.91 10.94
CA THR A 221 2.85 16.09 10.65
C THR A 221 2.09 14.80 10.47
N THR A 222 2.77 13.73 10.08
CA THR A 222 2.12 12.46 9.72
C THR A 222 2.63 11.30 10.56
N ILE A 223 3.94 11.06 10.61
CA ILE A 223 4.52 9.87 11.28
C ILE A 223 4.38 9.96 12.80
N LYS A 224 4.87 11.05 13.41
CA LYS A 224 4.81 11.25 14.87
C LYS A 224 3.42 11.02 15.46
N PRO A 225 2.34 11.61 14.93
CA PRO A 225 1.00 11.35 15.46
C PRO A 225 0.56 9.87 15.42
N TYR A 226 1.10 9.07 14.49
CA TYR A 226 0.85 7.62 14.47
C TYR A 226 1.75 6.88 15.48
N GLN A 227 2.99 7.33 15.65
CA GLN A 227 3.91 6.77 16.64
C GLN A 227 3.35 6.98 18.07
N ASP A 228 2.87 8.18 18.37
CA ASP A 228 2.25 8.51 19.67
C ASP A 228 1.06 7.58 19.95
N LEU A 229 0.17 7.36 18.98
CA LEU A 229 -0.95 6.43 19.14
C LEU A 229 -0.51 4.98 19.43
N ILE A 230 0.61 4.55 18.88
CA ILE A 230 1.17 3.21 19.14
C ILE A 230 1.77 3.16 20.54
N ILE A 231 2.51 4.20 20.93
CA ILE A 231 3.10 4.31 22.29
C ILE A 231 1.98 4.30 23.32
N ASP A 232 0.98 5.17 23.21
CA ASP A 232 -0.17 5.23 24.12
C ASP A 232 -0.86 3.87 24.26
N CYS A 233 -1.04 3.17 23.14
CA CYS A 233 -1.65 1.84 23.15
C CYS A 233 -0.80 0.81 23.89
N LEU A 234 0.52 0.85 23.72
CA LEU A 234 1.45 -0.07 24.42
C LEU A 234 1.55 0.27 25.89
N ASP A 235 1.57 1.54 26.27
CA ASP A 235 1.56 1.99 27.65
C ASP A 235 0.30 1.53 28.38
N ASP A 236 -0.87 1.65 27.77
CA ASP A 236 -2.12 1.11 28.32
C ASP A 236 -2.04 -0.40 28.60
N ILE A 237 -1.41 -1.15 27.69
CA ILE A 237 -1.26 -2.61 27.83
C ILE A 237 -0.25 -2.94 28.94
N LEU A 238 0.89 -2.23 28.99
CA LEU A 238 1.93 -2.43 30.01
C LEU A 238 1.43 -2.04 31.41
N ALA A 239 0.60 -1.01 31.49
CA ALA A 239 -0.01 -0.55 32.74
C ALA A 239 -0.86 -1.64 33.43
N VAL A 240 -1.46 -2.56 32.67
CA VAL A 240 -2.18 -3.72 33.25
C VAL A 240 -1.26 -4.60 34.08
N ASN A 241 0.01 -4.72 33.68
CA ASN A 241 1.03 -5.49 34.40
C ASN A 241 1.79 -4.65 35.44
N ASN A 242 1.41 -3.40 35.67
CA ASN A 242 2.14 -2.42 36.47
C ASN A 242 3.57 -2.17 35.97
N ILE A 243 3.77 -2.22 34.67
CA ILE A 243 5.04 -1.92 34.03
C ILE A 243 4.96 -0.50 33.46
N SER A 244 5.89 0.36 33.87
CA SER A 244 6.05 1.73 33.36
C SER A 244 7.41 1.82 32.68
N LEU A 245 7.42 2.07 31.38
CA LEU A 245 8.62 2.23 30.55
C LEU A 245 8.54 3.56 29.81
N ASN A 246 9.68 4.14 29.50
CA ASN A 246 9.75 5.27 28.60
C ASN A 246 9.90 4.74 27.16
N LEU A 247 8.76 4.55 26.47
CA LEU A 247 8.74 4.04 25.11
C LEU A 247 9.01 5.17 24.12
N TYR A 248 9.83 4.88 23.12
CA TYR A 248 10.10 5.83 22.02
C TYR A 248 10.40 5.07 20.73
N PHE A 249 10.21 5.75 19.61
CA PHE A 249 10.64 5.27 18.29
C PHE A 249 12.03 5.81 18.01
N LYS A 250 12.96 4.94 17.66
CA LYS A 250 14.26 5.36 17.17
C LYS A 250 14.08 5.98 15.78
N THR A 251 14.50 7.23 15.62
CA THR A 251 14.49 7.91 14.32
C THR A 251 15.72 7.47 13.54
N LEU A 252 15.54 7.10 12.27
CA LEU A 252 16.61 6.86 11.32
C LEU A 252 16.63 8.01 10.33
N ASP A 253 17.76 8.61 10.09
CA ASP A 253 17.93 9.59 9.03
C ASP A 253 18.13 8.83 7.69
N PRO A 254 17.36 9.13 6.63
CA PRO A 254 17.47 8.42 5.36
C PRO A 254 18.80 8.68 4.64
N LEU A 255 19.53 9.71 5.00
CA LEU A 255 20.82 10.06 4.43
C LEU A 255 22.01 9.62 5.29
N GLU A 256 21.76 9.00 6.45
CA GLU A 256 22.78 8.53 7.39
C GLU A 256 23.80 7.56 6.75
N PHE A 257 23.41 6.91 5.65
CA PHE A 257 24.30 6.01 4.90
C PHE A 257 25.09 6.68 3.76
N MET A 258 24.87 7.98 3.50
CA MET A 258 25.50 8.67 2.37
C MET A 258 26.68 9.57 2.77
N ASP A 259 26.77 9.97 4.04
CA ASP A 259 27.79 10.94 4.51
C ASP A 259 28.58 10.41 5.72
N VAL A 260 29.08 9.18 5.66
CA VAL A 260 29.87 8.59 6.76
C VAL A 260 31.25 9.26 6.89
N GLU A 261 31.69 10.08 5.93
CA GLU A 261 33.04 10.66 5.91
C GLU A 261 33.17 12.03 6.62
N ASP A 262 32.06 12.74 6.94
CA ASP A 262 32.15 14.13 7.43
C ASP A 262 31.68 14.39 8.89
N ILE A 263 31.34 13.38 9.67
CA ILE A 263 30.97 13.58 11.09
C ILE A 263 32.13 13.19 11.99
N ASP A 264 33.03 14.13 12.19
CA ASP A 264 34.19 13.99 13.13
C ASP A 264 33.82 14.23 14.61
N ASN A 265 32.53 14.41 14.95
CA ASN A 265 32.12 14.73 16.33
C ASN A 265 31.17 13.65 16.90
N GLU A 266 31.72 12.83 17.81
CA GLU A 266 31.00 11.74 18.48
C GLU A 266 29.72 12.23 19.23
N GLU A 267 29.73 13.45 19.80
CA GLU A 267 28.59 14.04 20.48
C GLU A 267 27.42 14.33 19.53
N VAL A 268 27.68 14.76 18.30
CA VAL A 268 26.67 15.01 17.28
C VAL A 268 26.06 13.69 16.79
N LYS A 269 26.89 12.65 16.65
CA LYS A 269 26.40 11.29 16.32
C LYS A 269 25.47 10.75 17.40
N GLU A 270 25.82 10.95 18.67
CA GLU A 270 25.01 10.49 19.80
C GLU A 270 23.69 11.25 19.89
N GLU A 271 23.68 12.58 19.63
CA GLU A 271 22.45 13.39 19.59
C GLU A 271 21.53 13.06 18.42
N GLU A 272 22.08 12.78 17.24
CA GLU A 272 21.28 12.49 16.04
C GLU A 272 20.80 11.03 15.98
N THR A 273 21.61 10.07 16.40
CA THR A 273 21.30 8.64 16.32
C THR A 273 20.70 8.08 17.62
N GLY A 274 20.94 8.75 18.74
CA GLY A 274 20.55 8.27 20.08
C GLY A 274 21.28 6.98 20.48
N VAL A 275 22.36 6.62 19.80
CA VAL A 275 23.17 5.42 20.07
C VAL A 275 24.57 5.85 20.42
N LYS A 276 25.04 5.47 21.62
CA LYS A 276 26.44 5.58 21.98
C LYS A 276 27.26 4.62 21.15
N GLU A 277 28.45 5.04 20.73
CA GLU A 277 29.36 4.19 19.95
C GLU A 277 29.68 2.86 20.68
N GLU A 278 29.72 2.91 22.00
CA GLU A 278 29.93 1.74 22.88
C GLU A 278 28.79 0.69 22.79
N ASP A 279 27.58 1.10 22.39
CA ASP A 279 26.41 0.21 22.28
C ASP A 279 26.17 -0.30 20.85
N SER A 280 26.98 0.09 19.88
CA SER A 280 26.83 -0.38 18.51
C SER A 280 27.15 -1.87 18.41
N LEU A 281 26.36 -2.61 17.66
CA LEU A 281 26.60 -4.04 17.36
C LEU A 281 27.99 -4.28 16.76
N PHE A 282 28.53 -3.30 16.02
CA PHE A 282 29.88 -3.35 15.45
C PHE A 282 30.97 -3.30 16.54
N THR A 283 30.84 -2.42 17.53
CA THR A 283 31.78 -2.32 18.66
C THR A 283 31.73 -3.59 19.50
N GLN A 284 30.56 -4.19 19.69
CA GLN A 284 30.42 -5.48 20.37
C GLN A 284 31.07 -6.63 19.59
N ILE A 285 30.97 -6.62 18.26
CA ILE A 285 31.61 -7.61 17.39
C ILE A 285 33.14 -7.43 17.40
N GLU A 286 33.66 -6.20 17.36
CA GLU A 286 35.08 -5.92 17.46
C GLU A 286 35.66 -6.30 18.83
N MET A 287 34.96 -6.01 19.92
CA MET A 287 35.37 -6.46 21.27
C MET A 287 35.36 -7.99 21.40
N LEU A 288 34.44 -8.67 20.75
CA LEU A 288 34.41 -10.14 20.72
C LEU A 288 35.52 -10.71 19.86
N ALA A 289 35.83 -10.08 18.72
CA ALA A 289 36.91 -10.47 17.84
C ALA A 289 38.29 -10.23 18.45
N SER A 290 38.49 -9.11 19.17
CA SER A 290 39.74 -8.82 19.87
C SER A 290 39.99 -9.77 21.04
N LYS A 291 38.94 -10.18 21.76
CA LYS A 291 39.04 -11.20 22.85
C LYS A 291 39.35 -12.61 22.32
N SER A 292 39.06 -12.91 21.07
CA SER A 292 39.39 -14.21 20.48
C SER A 292 40.85 -14.32 20.01
N HIS A 293 41.58 -13.19 19.93
CA HIS A 293 42.99 -13.20 19.52
C HIS A 293 43.99 -13.31 20.68
N ASP A 294 43.52 -13.21 21.94
CA ASP A 294 44.37 -13.31 23.16
C ASP A 294 44.49 -14.75 23.71
N HIS A 295 44.09 -15.77 22.98
CA HIS A 295 44.39 -17.15 23.30
C HIS A 295 45.65 -17.59 22.56
N ASP A 296 46.80 -17.21 23.09
CA ASP A 296 48.09 -17.88 22.78
C ASP A 296 47.99 -19.36 23.15
N PHE A 297 48.17 -20.20 22.15
CA PHE A 297 48.46 -21.61 22.33
C PHE A 297 49.91 -21.76 22.80
N PRO A 298 50.20 -22.46 23.91
CA PRO A 298 51.57 -22.80 24.26
C PRO A 298 52.12 -23.80 23.24
N HIS A 299 53.23 -23.44 22.65
CA HIS A 299 54.04 -24.40 21.88
C HIS A 299 54.68 -25.41 22.84
N GLU A 300 54.36 -26.69 22.65
CA GLU A 300 55.27 -27.83 22.90
C GLU A 300 55.52 -28.53 21.56
#